data_b69d17294e6cb0c584e5ffea8d449c44
#
_entry.id   b69d17294e6cb0c584e5ffea8d449c44
#
_cell.length_a   1.000
_cell.length_b   1.000
_cell.length_c   1.000
_cell.angle_alpha   90.00
_cell.angle_beta   90.00
_cell.angle_gamma   90.00
#
_symmetry.space_group_name_H-M   'P 1'
#
loop_
_entity.id
_entity.type
_entity.pdbx_description
1 polymer ?
#
loop_
_entity_poly.entity_id
_entity_poly.type
_entity_poly.pdbx_seq_one_letter_code
_entity_poly.pdbx_strand_id
1 'polypeptide(L)'
;MKNGSNEGASALAFDRAAELFGVLATPVRLRIIGALCGGEKNVTKLLDEIEVSQPNMSRHLNVLYRTGVVAKRRSGVQVFYRIADESVVLVCKAVCERIEFGSMTQSGA
;
A
#
# COMPACT_ATOMS: atom_id res chain seq x y z
N MET A 1 -5.42 -26.45 -20.34
CA MET A 1 -5.35 -25.92 -20.04
C MET A 1 -5.52 -25.28 -19.88
N LYS A 2 -5.56 -25.03 -19.95
CA LYS A 2 -5.47 -24.31 -19.87
C LYS A 2 -5.55 -23.85 -18.96
N ASN A 3 -5.23 -24.01 -18.51
CA ASN A 3 -5.17 -23.55 -17.76
C ASN A 3 -5.02 -22.89 -17.15
N GLY A 4 -5.05 -23.30 -17.37
CA GLY A 4 -4.85 -23.04 -16.05
C GLY A 4 -4.97 -21.60 -15.66
N SER A 5 -4.92 -21.36 -14.37
CA SER A 5 -5.04 -20.02 -13.85
C SER A 5 -4.04 -19.07 -14.51
N ASN A 6 -2.84 -19.54 -14.77
CA ASN A 6 -1.83 -18.73 -15.41
C ASN A 6 -2.20 -18.38 -16.82
N GLU A 7 -2.94 -19.26 -17.41
CA GLU A 7 -3.39 -19.02 -18.77
C GLU A 7 -4.42 -17.92 -18.81
N GLY A 8 -5.07 -17.66 -17.68
CA GLY A 8 -6.02 -16.58 -17.60
C GLY A 8 -5.35 -15.22 -17.45
N ALA A 9 -4.08 -15.19 -17.05
CA ALA A 9 -3.39 -13.93 -16.86
C ALA A 9 -2.82 -13.48 -18.18
N SER A 10 -3.34 -12.39 -18.71
CA SER A 10 -2.88 -11.83 -19.96
C SER A 10 -1.60 -11.04 -19.76
N ALA A 11 -0.94 -10.71 -20.88
CA ALA A 11 0.21 -9.82 -20.82
C ALA A 11 -0.15 -8.50 -20.15
N LEU A 12 -1.35 -8.00 -20.41
CA LEU A 12 -1.82 -6.76 -19.80
C LEU A 12 -1.91 -6.90 -18.29
N ALA A 13 -2.37 -8.05 -17.80
CA ALA A 13 -2.45 -8.28 -16.36
C ALA A 13 -1.07 -8.23 -15.72
N PHE A 14 -0.07 -8.83 -16.34
CA PHE A 14 1.29 -8.77 -15.83
C PHE A 14 1.83 -7.35 -15.85
N ASP A 15 1.57 -6.61 -16.92
CA ASP A 15 2.02 -5.23 -17.02
C ASP A 15 1.42 -4.39 -15.91
N ARG A 16 0.13 -4.55 -15.66
CA ARG A 16 -0.55 -3.78 -14.63
C ARG A 16 -0.10 -4.18 -13.23
N ALA A 17 0.13 -5.46 -13.02
CA ALA A 17 0.66 -5.91 -11.74
C ALA A 17 2.03 -5.30 -11.47
N ALA A 18 2.88 -5.27 -12.50
CA ALA A 18 4.20 -4.67 -12.36
C ALA A 18 4.11 -3.19 -12.01
N GLU A 19 3.19 -2.47 -12.65
CA GLU A 19 2.97 -1.07 -12.30
C GLU A 19 2.55 -0.91 -10.84
N LEU A 20 1.65 -1.75 -10.40
CA LEU A 20 1.17 -1.69 -9.01
C LEU A 20 2.31 -1.98 -8.04
N PHE A 21 3.10 -3.01 -8.29
CA PHE A 21 4.25 -3.30 -7.44
C PHE A 21 5.22 -2.13 -7.41
N GLY A 22 5.40 -1.44 -8.55
CA GLY A 22 6.23 -0.25 -8.59
C GLY A 22 5.70 0.86 -7.69
N VAL A 23 4.38 1.04 -7.67
CA VAL A 23 3.75 2.02 -6.79
C VAL A 23 4.01 1.68 -5.33
N LEU A 24 4.02 0.40 -5.00
CA LEU A 24 4.22 -0.04 -3.61
C LEU A 24 5.68 -0.08 -3.19
N ALA A 25 6.61 0.15 -4.10
CA ALA A 25 8.03 -0.08 -3.86
C ALA A 25 8.73 1.11 -3.21
N THR A 26 8.08 1.77 -2.25
CA THR A 26 8.72 2.82 -1.45
C THR A 26 8.35 2.60 0.01
N PRO A 27 9.31 2.78 0.93
CA PRO A 27 9.00 2.58 2.35
C PRO A 27 7.88 3.49 2.85
N VAL A 28 7.84 4.74 2.39
CA VAL A 28 6.81 5.67 2.86
C VAL A 28 5.42 5.18 2.47
N ARG A 29 5.25 4.72 1.23
CA ARG A 29 3.94 4.25 0.80
C ARG A 29 3.52 2.99 1.54
N LEU A 30 4.46 2.10 1.82
CA LEU A 30 4.14 0.92 2.63
C LEU A 30 3.74 1.32 4.05
N ARG A 31 4.40 2.33 4.62
CA ARG A 31 4.02 2.82 5.94
C ARG A 31 2.63 3.46 5.95
N ILE A 32 2.29 4.18 4.88
CA ILE A 32 0.95 4.75 4.76
C ILE A 32 -0.09 3.64 4.74
N ILE A 33 0.13 2.62 3.93
CA ILE A 33 -0.80 1.50 3.85
C ILE A 33 -0.94 0.85 5.22
N GLY A 34 0.18 0.61 5.90
CA GLY A 34 0.15 0.03 7.24
C GLY A 34 -0.63 0.89 8.23
N ALA A 35 -0.44 2.20 8.18
CA ALA A 35 -1.15 3.10 9.08
C ALA A 35 -2.65 3.08 8.80
N LEU A 36 -3.05 3.02 7.54
CA LEU A 36 -4.46 3.03 7.17
C LEU A 36 -5.14 1.69 7.42
N CYS A 37 -4.39 0.63 7.64
CA CYS A 37 -4.98 -0.65 8.05
C CYS A 37 -5.67 -0.52 9.41
N GLY A 38 -5.26 0.43 10.23
CA GLY A 38 -5.91 0.68 11.52
C GLY A 38 -7.17 1.52 11.43
N GLY A 39 -7.51 1.99 10.23
CA GLY A 39 -8.70 2.80 10.03
C GLY A 39 -8.40 4.06 9.25
N GLU A 40 -9.45 4.76 8.93
CA GLU A 40 -9.38 6.01 8.16
C GLU A 40 -8.60 7.07 8.92
N LYS A 41 -7.77 7.86 8.22
CA LYS A 41 -6.97 8.91 8.84
C LYS A 41 -6.85 10.10 7.90
N ASN A 42 -6.76 11.29 8.51
CA ASN A 42 -6.50 12.49 7.74
C ASN A 42 -4.97 12.70 7.62
N VAL A 43 -4.58 13.71 6.85
CA VAL A 43 -3.17 13.97 6.58
C VAL A 43 -2.42 14.31 7.86
N THR A 44 -3.03 15.10 8.75
CA THR A 44 -2.40 15.47 10.01
C THR A 44 -2.03 14.24 10.82
N LYS A 45 -2.96 13.29 10.91
CA LYS A 45 -2.71 12.07 11.67
C LYS A 45 -1.60 11.24 11.03
N LEU A 46 -1.60 11.16 9.71
CA LEU A 46 -0.54 10.42 9.01
C LEU A 46 0.82 11.07 9.24
N LEU A 47 0.88 12.39 9.26
CA LEU A 47 2.14 13.09 9.52
C LEU A 47 2.62 12.88 10.95
N ASP A 48 1.71 12.66 11.89
CA ASP A 48 2.10 12.33 13.26
C ASP A 48 2.76 10.95 13.35
N GLU A 49 2.37 10.05 12.46
CA GLU A 49 2.83 8.65 12.53
C GLU A 49 3.99 8.35 11.61
N ILE A 50 4.15 9.14 10.55
CA ILE A 50 5.15 8.84 9.53
C ILE A 50 6.00 10.08 9.32
N GLU A 51 7.29 9.92 9.49
CA GLU A 51 8.22 11.04 9.37
C GLU A 51 8.49 11.35 7.91
N VAL A 52 7.81 12.36 7.40
CA VAL A 52 7.92 12.79 6.02
C VAL A 52 7.35 14.21 5.94
N SER A 53 7.83 15.01 5.01
CA SER A 53 7.30 16.37 4.86
C SER A 53 5.88 16.33 4.34
N GLN A 54 5.11 17.38 4.63
CA GLN A 54 3.73 17.45 4.16
C GLN A 54 3.64 17.39 2.64
N PRO A 55 4.47 18.12 1.86
CA PRO A 55 4.39 17.99 0.40
C PRO A 55 4.68 16.57 -0.08
N ASN A 56 5.62 15.88 0.54
CA ASN A 56 5.92 14.50 0.15
C ASN A 56 4.78 13.57 0.53
N MET A 57 4.20 13.75 1.72
CA MET A 57 3.03 12.97 2.11
C MET A 57 1.92 13.12 1.08
N SER A 58 1.63 14.36 0.70
CA SER A 58 0.56 14.64 -0.27
C SER A 58 0.85 13.99 -1.61
N ARG A 59 2.11 14.01 -2.04
CA ARG A 59 2.49 13.38 -3.30
C ARG A 59 2.28 11.87 -3.25
N HIS A 60 2.71 11.23 -2.16
CA HIS A 60 2.53 9.79 -2.02
C HIS A 60 1.05 9.41 -1.94
N LEU A 61 0.28 10.17 -1.18
CA LEU A 61 -1.16 9.90 -1.09
C LEU A 61 -1.85 10.07 -2.43
N ASN A 62 -1.44 11.05 -3.21
CA ASN A 62 -2.03 11.26 -4.53
C ASN A 62 -1.72 10.09 -5.47
N VAL A 63 -0.51 9.55 -5.42
CA VAL A 63 -0.17 8.38 -6.23
C VAL A 63 -1.03 7.19 -5.81
N LEU A 64 -1.14 6.94 -4.50
CA LEU A 64 -1.95 5.84 -4.00
C LEU A 64 -3.43 6.01 -4.35
N TYR A 65 -3.90 7.23 -4.32
CA TYR A 65 -5.30 7.51 -4.67
C TYR A 65 -5.55 7.26 -6.17
N ARG A 66 -4.67 7.78 -7.02
CA ARG A 66 -4.89 7.64 -8.46
C ARG A 66 -4.76 6.19 -8.94
N THR A 67 -4.01 5.38 -8.22
CA THR A 67 -3.86 3.98 -8.59
C THR A 67 -4.90 3.08 -7.92
N GLY A 68 -5.81 3.65 -7.14
CA GLY A 68 -6.90 2.90 -6.56
C GLY A 68 -6.57 2.15 -5.28
N VAL A 69 -5.37 2.34 -4.73
CA VAL A 69 -4.98 1.67 -3.49
C VAL A 69 -5.74 2.26 -2.31
N VAL A 70 -5.91 3.58 -2.30
CA VAL A 70 -6.65 4.26 -1.25
C VAL A 70 -7.79 5.06 -1.85
N ALA A 71 -8.81 5.31 -1.04
CA ALA A 71 -9.90 6.22 -1.36
C ALA A 71 -9.81 7.40 -0.42
N LYS A 72 -10.50 8.48 -0.76
CA LYS A 72 -10.50 9.66 0.08
C LYS A 72 -11.89 10.26 0.13
N ARG A 73 -12.16 10.99 1.21
CA ARG A 73 -13.39 11.75 1.34
C ARG A 73 -13.09 13.07 2.06
N ARG A 74 -13.88 14.06 1.75
CA ARG A 74 -13.76 15.36 2.41
C ARG A 74 -14.77 15.46 3.54
N SER A 75 -14.32 16.04 4.66
CA SER A 75 -15.19 16.35 5.77
C SER A 75 -14.80 17.75 6.26
N GLY A 76 -15.58 18.76 5.87
CA GLY A 76 -15.22 20.14 6.14
C GLY A 76 -13.97 20.50 5.37
N VAL A 77 -12.97 21.00 6.09
CA VAL A 77 -11.68 21.37 5.47
C VAL A 77 -10.69 20.22 5.47
N GLN A 78 -11.08 19.08 6.04
CA GLN A 78 -10.17 17.94 6.16
C GLN A 78 -10.46 16.91 5.10
N VAL A 79 -9.39 16.20 4.68
CA VAL A 79 -9.50 15.09 3.76
C VAL A 79 -9.02 13.84 4.49
N PHE A 80 -9.84 12.80 4.47
CA PHE A 80 -9.55 11.53 5.11
C PHE A 80 -9.27 10.48 4.05
N TYR A 81 -8.31 9.63 4.33
CA TYR A 81 -7.91 8.54 3.43
C TYR A 81 -8.19 7.20 4.08
N ARG A 82 -8.55 6.21 3.28
CA ARG A 82 -8.79 4.86 3.76
C ARG A 82 -8.33 3.86 2.71
N ILE A 83 -8.12 2.62 3.13
CA ILE A 83 -7.81 1.54 2.20
C ILE A 83 -8.99 1.30 1.28
N ALA A 84 -8.73 1.21 -0.02
CA ALA A 84 -9.74 0.87 -1.01
C ALA A 84 -9.51 -0.49 -1.63
N ASP A 85 -8.28 -0.95 -1.66
CA ASP A 85 -7.93 -2.23 -2.30
C ASP A 85 -7.35 -3.18 -1.25
N GLU A 86 -8.20 -4.07 -0.75
CA GLU A 86 -7.79 -5.00 0.28
C GLU A 86 -6.75 -6.01 -0.21
N SER A 87 -6.71 -6.30 -1.50
CA SER A 87 -5.73 -7.25 -2.01
C SER A 87 -4.32 -6.70 -1.87
N VAL A 88 -4.16 -5.39 -1.99
CA VAL A 88 -2.86 -4.75 -1.78
C VAL A 88 -2.43 -4.90 -0.32
N VAL A 89 -3.37 -4.74 0.60
CA VAL A 89 -3.07 -4.91 2.02
C VAL A 89 -2.60 -6.34 2.29
N LEU A 90 -3.28 -7.32 1.72
CA LEU A 90 -2.91 -8.72 1.92
C LEU A 90 -1.49 -9.00 1.41
N VAL A 91 -1.15 -8.49 0.24
CA VAL A 91 0.18 -8.69 -0.32
C VAL A 91 1.24 -8.03 0.54
N CYS A 92 1.02 -6.78 0.93
CA CYS A 92 1.99 -6.05 1.75
C CYS A 92 2.18 -6.72 3.10
N LYS A 93 1.09 -7.17 3.71
CA LYS A 93 1.14 -7.82 5.00
C LYS A 93 1.91 -9.14 4.92
N ALA A 94 1.63 -9.92 3.88
CA ALA A 94 2.31 -11.20 3.71
C ALA A 94 3.82 -11.01 3.57
N VAL A 95 4.24 -10.02 2.81
CA VAL A 95 5.66 -9.77 2.60
C VAL A 95 6.31 -9.26 3.89
N CYS A 96 5.68 -8.33 4.57
CA CYS A 96 6.25 -7.75 5.79
C CYS A 96 6.37 -8.79 6.89
N GLU A 97 5.34 -9.63 7.06
CA GLU A 97 5.39 -10.69 8.06
C GLU A 97 6.49 -11.69 7.75
N ARG A 98 6.63 -12.04 6.47
CA ARG A 98 7.68 -12.96 6.06
C ARG A 98 9.06 -12.41 6.41
N ILE A 99 9.27 -11.13 6.17
CA ILE A 99 10.56 -10.50 6.44
C ILE A 99 10.86 -10.51 7.92
N GLU A 100 9.88 -10.18 8.76
CA GLU A 100 10.08 -10.19 10.20
C GLU A 100 10.35 -11.59 10.73
N PHE A 101 9.58 -12.57 10.27
CA PHE A 101 9.81 -13.94 10.67
C PHE A 101 11.16 -14.45 10.17
N GLY A 102 11.52 -14.08 8.94
CA GLY A 102 12.81 -14.45 8.41
C GLY A 102 13.96 -13.89 9.23
N SER A 103 13.86 -12.64 9.64
CA SER A 103 14.88 -12.02 10.47
C SER A 103 14.98 -12.70 11.82
N MET A 104 13.85 -13.01 12.43
CA MET A 104 13.82 -13.69 13.71
C MET A 104 14.43 -15.09 13.61
N THR A 105 14.08 -15.78 12.54
CA THR A 105 14.62 -17.13 12.32
C THR A 105 16.13 -17.09 12.15
N GLN A 106 16.61 -16.15 11.36
CA GLN A 106 18.03 -16.02 11.13
C GLN A 106 18.77 -15.64 12.40
N SER A 107 18.15 -14.80 13.20
CA SER A 107 18.74 -14.41 14.47
C SER A 107 18.88 -15.59 15.39
N GLY A 108 17.93 -16.52 15.33
CA GLY A 108 17.93 -17.69 16.18
C GLY A 108 18.89 -18.76 15.71
N ALA A 109 19.32 -18.67 14.47
CA ALA A 109 20.25 -19.65 13.97
C ALA A 109 21.67 -19.28 14.35
#